data_d6cf428141d1bfaea0db8b7e85e157d5
#
_entry.id   d6cf428141d1bfaea0db8b7e85e157d5
#
_cell.length_a   1.000
_cell.length_b   1.000
_cell.length_c   1.000
_cell.angle_alpha   90.00
_cell.angle_beta   90.00
_cell.angle_gamma   90.00
#
_symmetry.space_group_name_H-M   'P 1'
#
loop_
_entity.id
_entity.type
_entity.pdbx_description
1 polymer ?
#
loop_
_entity_poly.entity_id
_entity_poly.type
_entity_poly.pdbx_seq_one_letter_code
_entity_poly.pdbx_strand_id
1 'polypeptide(L)'
;MEEKRKRFSTGHYAGNKWGGKYLRAPDIFYTILEKGKGKLVELGKLADVKFGTKTGVNEFFYIDKEKEGKWKIENGFLKPVIKSPKESNQILVDIHSLKLRLFMCGKSKEELKGSNALKYIEWGEKQKTKDGTKWCNVPSVSGRKNWYDISDRRPSLLNFNYLINEYGITFYGEVFASDNLHQIFTKSDIDLYLNSTLHWLFQNLFGRVSFGGGLLKIQAFELKKTYVLEVRNNKIREKLYMRGCKSLFEEIGIDPTKQIREQEPKPLPDRAELDNIIFDELGLTKEERKEVYWAVCELVQQRLSKATSLKK
;
A
#
# COMPACT_ATOMS: atom_id res chain seq x y z
N MET A 1 3.59 35.64 11.90
CA MET A 1 3.03 36.07 10.60
C MET A 1 4.09 36.52 9.59
N GLU A 2 5.19 37.14 10.01
CA GLU A 2 6.29 37.53 9.11
C GLU A 2 7.07 36.39 8.46
N GLU A 3 7.32 35.30 9.18
CA GLU A 3 7.99 34.10 8.63
C GLU A 3 7.17 33.42 7.52
N LYS A 4 5.84 33.52 7.57
CA LYS A 4 4.94 33.02 6.51
C LYS A 4 5.04 33.87 5.23
N ARG A 5 5.19 35.18 5.36
CA ARG A 5 5.32 36.09 4.19
C ARG A 5 6.65 35.90 3.44
N LYS A 6 7.77 35.64 4.12
CA LYS A 6 9.09 35.40 3.49
C LYS A 6 9.11 34.15 2.61
N ARG A 7 8.32 33.10 2.94
CA ARG A 7 8.24 31.89 2.10
C ARG A 7 7.47 32.09 0.79
N PHE A 8 6.61 33.09 0.70
CA PHE A 8 5.89 33.43 -0.53
C PHE A 8 6.67 34.37 -1.46
N SER A 9 7.70 35.06 -0.97
CA SER A 9 8.47 36.02 -1.74
C SER A 9 9.52 35.38 -2.67
N THR A 10 9.84 34.11 -2.51
CA THR A 10 10.88 33.41 -3.30
C THR A 10 10.34 32.68 -4.53
N GLY A 11 9.04 32.73 -4.83
CA GLY A 11 8.42 32.10 -6.00
C GLY A 11 8.49 30.56 -6.01
N HIS A 12 9.18 29.94 -5.07
CA HIS A 12 9.22 28.47 -4.92
C HIS A 12 8.05 27.98 -4.08
N TYR A 13 7.03 27.49 -4.75
CA TYR A 13 5.99 26.68 -4.13
C TYR A 13 6.61 25.40 -3.57
N ALA A 14 6.84 25.35 -2.27
CA ALA A 14 7.47 24.22 -1.57
C ALA A 14 6.57 22.97 -1.52
N GLY A 15 5.68 22.77 -2.48
CA GLY A 15 4.91 21.52 -2.73
C GLY A 15 4.05 21.02 -1.58
N ASN A 16 4.04 21.67 -0.44
CA ASN A 16 3.14 21.35 0.66
C ASN A 16 1.76 21.85 0.30
N LYS A 17 0.89 20.96 -0.14
CA LYS A 17 -0.54 21.27 -0.31
C LYS A 17 -1.09 21.67 1.07
N TRP A 18 -1.00 22.97 1.35
CA TRP A 18 -1.59 23.58 2.52
C TRP A 18 -3.08 23.25 2.54
N GLY A 19 -3.56 22.73 3.60
CA GLY A 19 -4.97 22.64 3.90
C GLY A 19 -5.50 21.22 4.12
N GLY A 20 -5.25 20.28 3.23
CA GLY A 20 -5.90 18.96 3.32
C GLY A 20 -5.57 18.18 4.60
N LYS A 21 -4.32 18.16 5.02
CA LYS A 21 -3.83 17.44 6.20
C LYS A 21 -4.24 18.15 7.50
N TYR A 22 -3.91 19.43 7.63
CA TYR A 22 -4.13 20.18 8.88
C TYR A 22 -5.58 20.58 9.10
N LEU A 23 -6.36 20.83 8.04
CA LEU A 23 -7.80 21.10 8.15
C LEU A 23 -8.61 19.87 8.57
N ARG A 24 -8.09 18.66 8.38
CA ARG A 24 -8.75 17.42 8.77
C ARG A 24 -8.15 16.79 10.02
N ALA A 25 -7.00 17.29 10.48
CA ALA A 25 -6.30 16.71 11.60
C ALA A 25 -7.08 16.92 12.90
N PRO A 26 -7.49 15.87 13.61
CA PRO A 26 -8.05 15.95 14.94
C PRO A 26 -6.96 16.37 15.94
N ASP A 27 -7.36 16.91 17.09
CA ASP A 27 -6.41 17.40 18.11
C ASP A 27 -5.43 16.33 18.57
N ILE A 28 -5.88 15.09 18.67
CA ILE A 28 -5.04 13.94 19.03
C ILE A 28 -3.82 13.78 18.10
N PHE A 29 -3.93 14.19 16.84
CA PHE A 29 -2.80 14.14 15.92
C PHE A 29 -1.62 15.01 16.41
N TYR A 30 -1.89 16.19 16.92
CA TYR A 30 -0.85 17.09 17.45
C TYR A 30 -0.26 16.57 18.74
N THR A 31 -1.09 16.01 19.62
CA THR A 31 -0.65 15.32 20.85
C THR A 31 0.30 14.16 20.53
N ILE A 32 -0.04 13.32 19.52
CA ILE A 32 0.80 12.23 19.05
C ILE A 32 2.14 12.75 18.53
N LEU A 33 2.14 13.81 17.73
CA LEU A 33 3.40 14.40 17.22
C LEU A 33 4.27 14.96 18.34
N GLU A 34 3.68 15.55 19.37
CA GLU A 34 4.42 16.08 20.52
C GLU A 34 5.04 14.97 21.36
N LYS A 35 4.24 13.97 21.76
CA LYS A 35 4.71 12.81 22.53
C LYS A 35 5.67 11.92 21.74
N GLY A 36 5.53 11.90 20.42
CA GLY A 36 6.39 11.16 19.52
C GLY A 36 7.68 11.86 19.10
N LYS A 37 7.98 13.06 19.64
CA LYS A 37 9.25 13.76 19.36
C LYS A 37 10.45 12.85 19.70
N GLY A 38 11.36 12.69 18.73
CA GLY A 38 12.54 11.83 18.87
C GLY A 38 12.29 10.33 18.67
N LYS A 39 11.03 9.89 18.60
CA LYS A 39 10.63 8.50 18.35
C LYS A 39 10.00 8.31 16.97
N LEU A 40 9.05 9.17 16.62
CA LEU A 40 8.41 9.15 15.32
C LEU A 40 9.30 9.73 14.23
N VAL A 41 9.49 9.00 13.16
CA VAL A 41 10.33 9.38 12.01
C VAL A 41 9.51 9.31 10.73
N GLU A 42 9.78 10.18 9.75
CA GLU A 42 9.16 10.04 8.44
C GLU A 42 9.56 8.70 7.81
N LEU A 43 8.61 7.95 7.28
CA LEU A 43 8.84 6.64 6.63
C LEU A 43 9.94 6.72 5.57
N GLY A 44 10.00 7.81 4.81
CA GLY A 44 11.00 8.00 3.77
C GLY A 44 12.45 8.10 4.27
N LYS A 45 12.68 8.25 5.58
CA LYS A 45 14.01 8.20 6.20
C LYS A 45 14.45 6.77 6.53
N LEU A 46 13.50 5.85 6.73
CA LEU A 46 13.76 4.45 7.08
C LEU A 46 13.54 3.48 5.91
N ALA A 47 12.81 3.91 4.88
CA ALA A 47 12.42 3.05 3.78
C ALA A 47 12.44 3.76 2.42
N ASP A 48 12.78 3.01 1.37
CA ASP A 48 12.48 3.43 0.01
C ASP A 48 11.11 2.86 -0.40
N VAL A 49 10.20 3.76 -0.79
CA VAL A 49 8.85 3.41 -1.21
C VAL A 49 8.73 3.63 -2.71
N LYS A 50 8.36 2.57 -3.43
CA LYS A 50 8.17 2.58 -4.88
C LYS A 50 6.80 2.06 -5.25
N PHE A 51 6.29 2.47 -6.40
CA PHE A 51 5.17 1.77 -7.00
C PHE A 51 5.56 0.34 -7.33
N GLY A 52 4.63 -0.58 -7.19
CA GLY A 52 4.78 -1.93 -7.71
C GLY A 52 4.96 -1.93 -9.23
N THR A 53 5.11 -3.10 -9.78
CA THR A 53 5.52 -3.30 -11.17
C THR A 53 4.45 -2.82 -12.15
N LYS A 54 4.77 -1.79 -12.91
CA LYS A 54 4.01 -1.40 -14.11
C LYS A 54 4.50 -2.21 -15.29
N THR A 55 3.67 -3.14 -15.72
CA THR A 55 4.02 -4.04 -16.82
C THR A 55 3.94 -3.34 -18.19
N GLY A 56 2.96 -2.47 -18.37
CA GLY A 56 2.66 -1.82 -19.65
C GLY A 56 1.75 -2.66 -20.56
N VAL A 57 1.83 -4.00 -20.47
CA VAL A 57 0.97 -4.96 -21.19
C VAL A 57 0.60 -6.09 -20.22
N ASN A 58 -0.45 -5.89 -19.46
CA ASN A 58 -0.85 -6.84 -18.41
C ASN A 58 -1.15 -8.23 -18.97
N GLU A 59 -1.75 -8.30 -20.16
CA GLU A 59 -2.11 -9.53 -20.83
C GLU A 59 -0.89 -10.41 -21.16
N PHE A 60 0.27 -9.80 -21.37
CA PHE A 60 1.52 -10.51 -21.60
C PHE A 60 2.21 -10.89 -20.30
N PHE A 61 2.35 -9.95 -19.38
CA PHE A 61 3.22 -10.13 -18.21
C PHE A 61 2.58 -10.96 -17.09
N TYR A 62 1.24 -10.96 -16.97
CA TYR A 62 0.56 -11.78 -15.95
C TYR A 62 0.15 -13.13 -16.53
N ILE A 63 0.75 -14.17 -15.96
CA ILE A 63 0.55 -15.56 -16.35
C ILE A 63 -0.36 -16.22 -15.31
N ASP A 64 -1.53 -16.65 -15.75
CA ASP A 64 -2.44 -17.49 -14.99
C ASP A 64 -2.16 -18.98 -15.25
N LYS A 65 -2.87 -19.87 -14.56
CA LYS A 65 -2.71 -21.31 -14.70
C LYS A 65 -2.98 -21.84 -16.11
N GLU A 66 -3.91 -21.22 -16.84
CA GLU A 66 -4.23 -21.59 -18.21
C GLU A 66 -3.05 -21.30 -19.15
N LYS A 67 -2.53 -20.07 -19.09
CA LYS A 67 -1.34 -19.66 -19.86
C LYS A 67 -0.11 -20.49 -19.47
N GLU A 68 0.08 -20.77 -18.17
CA GLU A 68 1.18 -21.59 -17.67
C GLU A 68 1.11 -23.01 -18.28
N GLY A 69 -0.07 -23.62 -18.26
CA GLY A 69 -0.30 -24.94 -18.87
C GLY A 69 -0.12 -24.95 -20.39
N LYS A 70 -0.61 -23.90 -21.07
CA LYS A 70 -0.51 -23.75 -22.54
C LYS A 70 0.92 -23.55 -23.02
N TRP A 71 1.65 -22.63 -22.39
CA TRP A 71 2.96 -22.20 -22.86
C TRP A 71 4.11 -22.96 -22.24
N LYS A 72 3.91 -23.59 -21.09
CA LYS A 72 4.92 -24.34 -20.33
C LYS A 72 6.24 -23.57 -20.19
N ILE A 73 6.09 -22.26 -19.87
CA ILE A 73 7.23 -21.37 -19.67
C ILE A 73 8.09 -21.91 -18.52
N GLU A 74 9.39 -21.85 -18.67
CA GLU A 74 10.34 -22.30 -17.66
C GLU A 74 10.15 -21.54 -16.33
N ASN A 75 10.09 -22.28 -15.22
CA ASN A 75 9.80 -21.72 -13.87
C ASN A 75 10.75 -20.58 -13.45
N GLY A 76 12.00 -20.60 -13.99
CA GLY A 76 12.97 -19.54 -13.73
C GLY A 76 12.49 -18.14 -14.15
N PHE A 77 11.61 -18.05 -15.14
CA PHE A 77 11.02 -16.81 -15.66
C PHE A 77 9.67 -16.44 -15.06
N LEU A 78 9.12 -17.28 -14.20
CA LEU A 78 7.83 -17.06 -13.55
C LEU A 78 8.02 -16.75 -12.06
N LYS A 79 7.61 -15.56 -11.65
CA LYS A 79 7.75 -15.08 -10.27
C LYS A 79 6.39 -14.89 -9.62
N PRO A 80 6.21 -15.23 -8.32
CA PRO A 80 4.96 -14.98 -7.63
C PRO A 80 4.69 -13.48 -7.56
N VAL A 81 3.46 -13.07 -7.83
CA VAL A 81 3.07 -11.66 -7.82
C VAL A 81 1.70 -11.47 -7.17
N ILE A 82 1.61 -10.54 -6.23
CA ILE A 82 0.33 -10.04 -5.72
C ILE A 82 -0.14 -8.89 -6.63
N LYS A 83 -1.23 -9.11 -7.35
CA LYS A 83 -1.78 -8.12 -8.27
C LYS A 83 -2.79 -7.21 -7.60
N SER A 84 -3.51 -7.73 -6.62
CA SER A 84 -4.55 -7.01 -5.91
C SER A 84 -4.53 -7.35 -4.42
N PRO A 85 -4.82 -6.38 -3.54
CA PRO A 85 -5.02 -6.66 -2.11
C PRO A 85 -6.03 -7.74 -1.81
N LYS A 86 -6.97 -7.98 -2.72
CA LYS A 86 -8.01 -9.01 -2.59
C LYS A 86 -7.51 -10.46 -2.77
N GLU A 87 -6.27 -10.63 -3.18
CA GLU A 87 -5.68 -11.96 -3.38
C GLU A 87 -5.14 -12.58 -2.10
N SER A 88 -4.98 -11.79 -1.04
CA SER A 88 -4.60 -12.29 0.28
C SER A 88 -5.68 -11.96 1.31
N ASN A 89 -6.12 -12.98 2.05
CA ASN A 89 -7.03 -12.83 3.18
C ASN A 89 -6.30 -12.61 4.51
N GLN A 90 -4.97 -12.69 4.51
CA GLN A 90 -4.10 -12.54 5.67
C GLN A 90 -3.01 -11.52 5.39
N ILE A 91 -2.41 -11.00 6.45
CA ILE A 91 -1.29 -10.07 6.34
C ILE A 91 -0.05 -10.77 5.78
N LEU A 92 0.22 -12.00 6.19
CA LEU A 92 1.23 -12.83 5.54
C LEU A 92 0.70 -13.35 4.20
N VAL A 93 1.41 -13.00 3.13
CA VAL A 93 1.08 -13.47 1.79
C VAL A 93 1.54 -14.92 1.60
N ASP A 94 0.58 -15.82 1.42
CA ASP A 94 0.90 -17.16 0.96
C ASP A 94 1.16 -17.14 -0.55
N ILE A 95 2.43 -17.25 -0.93
CA ILE A 95 2.86 -17.23 -2.32
C ILE A 95 2.30 -18.39 -3.17
N HIS A 96 1.91 -19.50 -2.53
CA HIS A 96 1.32 -20.66 -3.21
C HIS A 96 -0.17 -20.47 -3.53
N SER A 97 -0.84 -19.58 -2.78
CA SER A 97 -2.24 -19.23 -3.03
C SER A 97 -2.43 -18.18 -4.13
N LEU A 98 -1.36 -17.49 -4.54
CA LEU A 98 -1.42 -16.46 -5.57
C LEU A 98 -1.81 -17.05 -6.93
N LYS A 99 -2.78 -16.42 -7.56
CA LYS A 99 -3.38 -16.90 -8.83
C LYS A 99 -2.51 -16.59 -10.05
N LEU A 100 -1.63 -15.61 -9.93
CA LEU A 100 -0.85 -15.08 -11.04
C LEU A 100 0.65 -15.22 -10.78
N ARG A 101 1.36 -15.41 -11.87
CA ARG A 101 2.82 -15.31 -11.94
C ARG A 101 3.19 -14.12 -12.82
N LEU A 102 4.28 -13.46 -12.50
CA LEU A 102 4.86 -12.40 -13.32
C LEU A 102 5.93 -13.00 -14.23
N PHE A 103 5.77 -12.80 -15.54
CA PHE A 103 6.80 -13.19 -16.50
C PHE A 103 7.96 -12.19 -16.40
N MET A 104 9.14 -12.69 -16.06
CA MET A 104 10.37 -11.90 -15.87
C MET A 104 11.52 -12.55 -16.60
N CYS A 105 11.96 -11.91 -17.69
CA CYS A 105 13.05 -12.41 -18.52
C CYS A 105 13.96 -11.26 -18.96
N GLY A 106 15.21 -11.25 -18.49
CA GLY A 106 16.24 -10.28 -18.90
C GLY A 106 17.15 -10.81 -20.01
N LYS A 107 16.94 -12.06 -20.50
CA LYS A 107 17.76 -12.68 -21.54
C LYS A 107 17.36 -12.18 -22.93
N SER A 108 18.31 -12.10 -23.83
CA SER A 108 18.06 -11.82 -25.23
C SER A 108 17.40 -13.02 -25.94
N LYS A 109 16.82 -12.82 -27.11
CA LYS A 109 16.21 -13.90 -27.87
C LYS A 109 17.23 -14.98 -28.31
N GLU A 110 18.47 -14.56 -28.56
CA GLU A 110 19.59 -15.46 -28.89
C GLU A 110 19.89 -16.42 -27.73
N GLU A 111 19.90 -15.91 -26.50
CA GLU A 111 20.10 -16.70 -25.28
C GLU A 111 18.93 -17.63 -24.97
N LEU A 112 17.75 -17.32 -25.49
CA LEU A 112 16.51 -18.08 -25.29
C LEU A 112 16.24 -19.12 -26.38
N LYS A 113 17.16 -19.33 -27.36
CA LYS A 113 16.94 -20.28 -28.43
C LYS A 113 16.55 -21.66 -27.88
N GLY A 114 15.48 -22.24 -28.43
CA GLY A 114 14.94 -23.54 -28.03
C GLY A 114 14.03 -23.51 -26.80
N SER A 115 13.91 -22.38 -26.09
CA SER A 115 13.07 -22.28 -24.88
C SER A 115 11.59 -22.02 -25.22
N ASN A 116 10.71 -22.35 -24.29
CA ASN A 116 9.30 -22.00 -24.36
C ASN A 116 9.07 -20.50 -24.09
N ALA A 117 9.92 -19.88 -23.29
CA ALA A 117 9.93 -18.44 -23.09
C ALA A 117 10.10 -17.69 -24.41
N LEU A 118 11.01 -18.13 -25.30
CA LEU A 118 11.15 -17.52 -26.62
C LEU A 118 9.87 -17.63 -27.45
N LYS A 119 9.28 -18.82 -27.51
CA LYS A 119 7.99 -19.02 -28.23
C LYS A 119 6.89 -18.10 -27.69
N TYR A 120 6.83 -17.92 -26.39
CA TYR A 120 5.88 -17.03 -25.74
C TYR A 120 6.13 -15.55 -26.09
N ILE A 121 7.38 -15.10 -26.10
CA ILE A 121 7.76 -13.75 -26.52
C ILE A 121 7.38 -13.51 -27.99
N GLU A 122 7.73 -14.42 -28.90
CA GLU A 122 7.39 -14.33 -30.32
C GLU A 122 5.88 -14.33 -30.59
N TRP A 123 5.12 -15.06 -29.78
CA TRP A 123 3.65 -14.97 -29.80
C TRP A 123 3.19 -13.58 -29.37
N GLY A 124 3.75 -13.05 -28.26
CA GLY A 124 3.41 -11.71 -27.76
C GLY A 124 3.66 -10.60 -28.74
N GLU A 125 4.69 -10.69 -29.58
CA GLU A 125 5.02 -9.71 -30.63
C GLU A 125 3.97 -9.64 -31.76
N LYS A 126 3.22 -10.72 -31.94
CA LYS A 126 2.14 -10.79 -32.92
C LYS A 126 0.81 -10.26 -32.38
N GLN A 127 0.69 -10.10 -31.05
CA GLN A 127 -0.53 -9.64 -30.41
C GLN A 127 -0.66 -8.12 -30.52
N LYS A 128 -1.91 -7.67 -30.43
CA LYS A 128 -2.27 -6.24 -30.51
C LYS A 128 -3.17 -5.86 -29.34
N THR A 129 -3.11 -4.61 -28.96
CA THR A 129 -4.07 -3.96 -28.06
C THR A 129 -5.40 -3.72 -28.79
N LYS A 130 -6.42 -3.30 -28.06
CA LYS A 130 -7.75 -3.03 -28.64
C LYS A 130 -7.75 -1.95 -29.72
N ASP A 131 -6.81 -1.01 -29.64
CA ASP A 131 -6.59 0.06 -30.65
C ASP A 131 -5.69 -0.36 -31.82
N GLY A 132 -5.31 -1.64 -31.89
CA GLY A 132 -4.52 -2.21 -33.00
C GLY A 132 -3.01 -2.07 -32.86
N THR A 133 -2.50 -1.42 -31.81
CA THR A 133 -1.05 -1.29 -31.56
C THR A 133 -0.47 -2.64 -31.17
N LYS A 134 0.65 -3.06 -31.80
CA LYS A 134 1.36 -4.28 -31.36
C LYS A 134 1.86 -4.11 -29.92
N TRP A 135 1.80 -5.19 -29.12
CA TRP A 135 2.21 -5.13 -27.71
C TRP A 135 3.66 -4.64 -27.53
N CYS A 136 4.58 -5.09 -28.37
CA CYS A 136 5.97 -4.64 -28.33
C CYS A 136 6.16 -3.15 -28.69
N ASN A 137 5.17 -2.51 -29.31
CA ASN A 137 5.20 -1.10 -29.71
C ASN A 137 4.44 -0.19 -28.75
N VAL A 138 3.82 -0.73 -27.71
CA VAL A 138 3.15 0.08 -26.68
C VAL A 138 4.17 1.02 -26.03
N PRO A 139 3.91 2.33 -25.91
CA PRO A 139 4.92 3.32 -25.44
C PRO A 139 5.56 2.98 -24.10
N SER A 140 4.85 2.32 -23.20
CA SER A 140 5.35 1.92 -21.87
C SER A 140 6.34 0.74 -21.89
N VAL A 141 6.49 0.05 -23.01
CA VAL A 141 7.41 -1.09 -23.16
C VAL A 141 8.42 -0.92 -24.28
N SER A 142 8.09 -0.17 -25.35
CA SER A 142 8.94 0.00 -26.54
C SER A 142 10.28 0.66 -26.25
N GLY A 143 10.39 1.46 -25.18
CA GLY A 143 11.64 2.10 -24.76
C GLY A 143 12.57 1.19 -23.93
N ARG A 144 12.19 -0.08 -23.65
CA ARG A 144 13.05 -1.02 -22.93
C ARG A 144 14.07 -1.63 -23.89
N LYS A 145 15.21 -2.10 -23.35
CA LYS A 145 16.22 -2.83 -24.14
C LYS A 145 15.59 -4.00 -24.89
N ASN A 146 14.80 -4.80 -24.19
CA ASN A 146 13.89 -5.79 -24.75
C ASN A 146 12.49 -5.42 -24.24
N TRP A 147 11.50 -5.32 -25.09
CA TRP A 147 10.15 -4.89 -24.74
C TRP A 147 9.52 -5.72 -23.60
N TYR A 148 9.91 -7.00 -23.51
CA TYR A 148 9.46 -7.97 -22.51
C TYR A 148 10.32 -7.96 -21.23
N ASP A 149 11.34 -7.11 -21.13
CA ASP A 149 12.27 -7.11 -19.99
C ASP A 149 11.77 -6.19 -18.88
N ILE A 150 11.52 -6.78 -17.71
CA ILE A 150 11.26 -6.12 -16.44
C ILE A 150 12.13 -6.72 -15.33
N SER A 151 13.26 -7.32 -15.68
CA SER A 151 14.16 -8.00 -14.74
C SER A 151 14.91 -7.07 -13.79
N ASP A 152 14.84 -5.74 -14.02
CA ASP A 152 15.32 -4.71 -13.11
C ASP A 152 14.46 -4.58 -11.83
N ARG A 153 13.28 -5.19 -11.81
CA ARG A 153 12.38 -5.20 -10.67
C ARG A 153 12.80 -6.25 -9.65
N ARG A 154 12.51 -5.97 -8.37
CA ARG A 154 12.78 -6.90 -7.27
C ARG A 154 11.57 -7.01 -6.36
N PRO A 155 11.37 -8.15 -5.67
CA PRO A 155 10.33 -8.30 -4.68
C PRO A 155 10.64 -7.41 -3.46
N SER A 156 9.62 -7.14 -2.66
CA SER A 156 9.75 -6.50 -1.35
C SER A 156 9.04 -7.32 -0.28
N LEU A 157 9.53 -7.24 0.95
CA LEU A 157 8.89 -7.89 2.10
C LEU A 157 7.58 -7.21 2.49
N LEU A 158 7.51 -5.88 2.31
CA LEU A 158 6.35 -5.08 2.71
C LEU A 158 5.69 -4.49 1.47
N ASN A 159 4.39 -4.76 1.33
CA ASN A 159 3.58 -4.33 0.19
C ASN A 159 2.30 -3.65 0.69
N PHE A 160 2.15 -2.36 0.40
CA PHE A 160 1.09 -1.51 0.94
C PHE A 160 0.05 -1.14 -0.11
N ASN A 161 -1.21 -1.09 0.26
CA ASN A 161 -2.32 -0.75 -0.63
C ASN A 161 -2.23 0.68 -1.16
N TYR A 162 -2.26 0.84 -2.49
CA TYR A 162 -2.30 2.15 -3.15
C TYR A 162 -3.66 2.85 -3.04
N LEU A 163 -4.75 2.07 -3.15
CA LEU A 163 -6.13 2.53 -2.97
C LEU A 163 -6.70 1.88 -1.71
N ILE A 164 -7.26 2.71 -0.84
CA ILE A 164 -7.74 2.32 0.48
C ILE A 164 -9.23 2.62 0.56
N ASN A 165 -10.04 1.61 0.85
CA ASN A 165 -11.45 1.79 1.13
C ASN A 165 -11.65 2.23 2.59
N GLU A 166 -11.53 1.32 3.54
CA GLU A 166 -11.67 1.62 4.97
C GLU A 166 -10.30 1.87 5.60
N TYR A 167 -9.36 0.97 5.40
CA TYR A 167 -8.00 1.05 5.94
C TYR A 167 -6.97 0.51 4.94
N GLY A 168 -5.73 0.95 5.09
CA GLY A 168 -4.61 0.45 4.31
C GLY A 168 -3.90 -0.68 5.04
N ILE A 169 -3.80 -1.82 4.39
CA ILE A 169 -3.07 -2.98 4.88
C ILE A 169 -1.67 -2.96 4.31
N THR A 170 -0.69 -3.31 5.14
CA THR A 170 0.66 -3.63 4.71
C THR A 170 0.83 -5.15 4.76
N PHE A 171 0.86 -5.77 3.59
CA PHE A 171 1.14 -7.19 3.47
C PHE A 171 2.60 -7.49 3.70
N TYR A 172 2.88 -8.63 4.33
CA TYR A 172 4.21 -9.16 4.54
C TYR A 172 4.45 -10.41 3.69
N GLY A 173 5.58 -10.47 3.00
CA GLY A 173 5.98 -11.61 2.17
C GLY A 173 6.86 -11.16 1.02
N GLU A 174 7.95 -11.88 0.77
CA GLU A 174 8.86 -11.58 -0.32
C GLU A 174 8.21 -11.93 -1.67
N VAL A 175 7.50 -10.97 -2.24
CA VAL A 175 6.69 -11.14 -3.45
C VAL A 175 6.77 -9.88 -4.33
N PHE A 176 6.67 -10.08 -5.64
CA PHE A 176 6.46 -8.95 -6.55
C PHE A 176 5.06 -8.40 -6.37
N ALA A 177 4.93 -7.10 -6.51
CA ALA A 177 3.64 -6.43 -6.45
C ALA A 177 3.32 -5.72 -7.76
N SER A 178 2.04 -5.68 -8.13
CA SER A 178 1.57 -4.83 -9.22
C SER A 178 1.50 -3.36 -8.80
N ASP A 179 1.24 -2.47 -9.73
CA ASP A 179 1.04 -1.03 -9.49
C ASP A 179 -0.25 -0.69 -8.70
N ASN A 180 -0.99 -1.69 -8.24
CA ASN A 180 -2.06 -1.52 -7.24
C ASN A 180 -1.52 -1.49 -5.79
N LEU A 181 -0.24 -1.76 -5.60
CA LEU A 181 0.42 -1.71 -4.31
C LEU A 181 1.71 -0.86 -4.40
N HIS A 182 2.12 -0.35 -3.26
CA HIS A 182 3.45 0.20 -3.06
C HIS A 182 4.37 -0.86 -2.46
N GLN A 183 5.57 -0.96 -2.98
CA GLN A 183 6.64 -1.78 -2.41
C GLN A 183 7.45 -0.93 -1.43
N ILE A 184 7.66 -1.43 -0.22
CA ILE A 184 8.42 -0.76 0.84
C ILE A 184 9.69 -1.56 1.09
N PHE A 185 10.84 -0.96 0.78
CA PHE A 185 12.16 -1.56 0.97
C PHE A 185 12.81 -0.96 2.22
N THR A 186 12.98 -1.76 3.25
CA THR A 186 13.53 -1.32 4.55
C THR A 186 14.28 -2.45 5.23
N LYS A 187 15.16 -2.07 6.18
CA LYS A 187 15.77 -2.98 7.15
C LYS A 187 15.24 -2.74 8.56
N SER A 188 14.38 -1.72 8.74
CA SER A 188 13.82 -1.33 10.04
C SER A 188 12.59 -2.16 10.38
N ASP A 189 12.39 -2.40 11.67
CA ASP A 189 11.25 -3.15 12.22
C ASP A 189 9.99 -2.26 12.30
N ILE A 190 9.37 -1.98 11.16
CA ILE A 190 8.20 -1.08 11.04
C ILE A 190 6.90 -1.80 10.63
N ASP A 191 6.95 -3.08 10.36
CA ASP A 191 5.81 -3.89 9.87
C ASP A 191 4.62 -3.90 10.85
N LEU A 192 4.90 -3.99 12.15
CA LEU A 192 3.87 -3.88 13.20
C LEU A 192 3.20 -2.50 13.17
N TYR A 193 4.00 -1.45 13.15
CA TYR A 193 3.49 -0.09 13.13
C TYR A 193 2.65 0.19 11.89
N LEU A 194 3.10 -0.25 10.71
CA LEU A 194 2.39 -0.04 9.44
C LEU A 194 1.00 -0.69 9.39
N ASN A 195 0.73 -1.64 10.29
CA ASN A 195 -0.57 -2.29 10.46
C ASN A 195 -1.33 -1.84 11.72
N SER A 196 -0.84 -0.85 12.46
CA SER A 196 -1.50 -0.30 13.65
C SER A 196 -2.61 0.69 13.31
N THR A 197 -3.53 0.89 14.26
CA THR A 197 -4.58 1.91 14.14
C THR A 197 -3.99 3.32 14.07
N LEU A 198 -2.85 3.56 14.72
CA LEU A 198 -2.17 4.85 14.63
C LEU A 198 -1.68 5.16 13.21
N HIS A 199 -1.14 4.16 12.50
CA HIS A 199 -0.76 4.35 11.11
C HIS A 199 -1.99 4.56 10.21
N TRP A 200 -3.12 3.93 10.51
CA TRP A 200 -4.38 4.17 9.79
C TRP A 200 -4.86 5.62 9.95
N LEU A 201 -4.69 6.23 11.13
CA LEU A 201 -4.93 7.67 11.32
C LEU A 201 -4.05 8.50 10.38
N PHE A 202 -2.76 8.25 10.34
CA PHE A 202 -1.84 8.97 9.45
C PHE A 202 -2.18 8.76 7.97
N GLN A 203 -2.55 7.54 7.55
CA GLN A 203 -2.97 7.28 6.18
C GLN A 203 -4.14 8.18 5.77
N ASN A 204 -5.16 8.31 6.62
CA ASN A 204 -6.33 9.13 6.34
C ASN A 204 -6.03 10.63 6.31
N LEU A 205 -5.01 11.08 7.04
CA LEU A 205 -4.57 12.48 7.04
C LEU A 205 -3.67 12.82 5.84
N PHE A 206 -2.76 11.93 5.46
CA PHE A 206 -1.79 12.17 4.39
C PHE A 206 -2.30 11.79 3.00
N GLY A 207 -3.20 10.84 2.90
CA GLY A 207 -3.81 10.43 1.63
C GLY A 207 -4.82 11.45 1.09
N ARG A 208 -5.18 11.27 -0.17
CA ARG A 208 -6.15 12.12 -0.88
C ARG A 208 -7.44 11.36 -1.10
N VAL A 209 -8.55 12.01 -0.80
CA VAL A 209 -9.87 11.46 -1.14
C VAL A 209 -10.06 11.56 -2.65
N SER A 210 -10.36 10.44 -3.30
CA SER A 210 -10.70 10.39 -4.72
C SER A 210 -12.13 10.86 -4.93
N PHE A 211 -12.36 11.71 -5.94
CA PHE A 211 -13.69 12.23 -6.25
C PHE A 211 -14.69 11.09 -6.55
N GLY A 212 -15.85 11.12 -5.88
CA GLY A 212 -17.00 10.27 -6.18
C GLY A 212 -16.97 8.83 -5.67
N GLY A 213 -15.83 8.30 -5.17
CA GLY A 213 -15.72 6.88 -4.82
C GLY A 213 -15.52 6.55 -3.34
N GLY A 214 -15.34 7.54 -2.45
CA GLY A 214 -15.01 7.27 -1.04
C GLY A 214 -13.65 6.59 -0.82
N LEU A 215 -12.89 6.37 -1.91
CA LEU A 215 -11.57 5.77 -1.85
C LEU A 215 -10.52 6.80 -1.44
N LEU A 216 -9.65 6.40 -0.53
CA LEU A 216 -8.44 7.14 -0.22
C LEU A 216 -7.31 6.66 -1.14
N LYS A 217 -6.65 7.58 -1.81
CA LYS A 217 -5.48 7.34 -2.64
C LYS A 217 -4.26 7.91 -1.94
N ILE A 218 -3.25 7.09 -1.71
CA ILE A 218 -1.99 7.53 -1.14
C ILE A 218 -0.86 7.27 -2.14
N GLN A 219 -0.17 8.32 -2.56
CA GLN A 219 0.97 8.22 -3.47
C GLN A 219 2.24 7.83 -2.71
N ALA A 220 3.23 7.27 -3.39
CA ALA A 220 4.49 6.87 -2.76
C ALA A 220 5.16 8.03 -2.00
N PHE A 221 5.14 9.26 -2.55
CA PHE A 221 5.71 10.43 -1.89
C PHE A 221 4.89 10.90 -0.67
N GLU A 222 3.58 10.64 -0.65
CA GLU A 222 2.71 10.93 0.51
C GLU A 222 2.94 9.89 1.60
N LEU A 223 3.05 8.62 1.22
CA LEU A 223 3.36 7.52 2.14
C LEU A 223 4.74 7.72 2.78
N LYS A 224 5.76 8.16 2.03
CA LYS A 224 7.09 8.52 2.57
C LYS A 224 7.04 9.61 3.64
N LYS A 225 6.04 10.48 3.61
CA LYS A 225 5.86 11.57 4.60
C LYS A 225 5.05 11.17 5.82
N THR A 226 4.45 9.97 5.85
CA THR A 226 3.81 9.48 7.07
C THR A 226 4.87 9.22 8.13
N TYR A 227 4.49 9.43 9.39
CA TYR A 227 5.38 9.11 10.50
C TYR A 227 5.24 7.64 10.87
N VAL A 228 6.34 7.03 11.24
CA VAL A 228 6.43 5.64 11.68
C VAL A 228 7.30 5.53 12.93
N LEU A 229 7.11 4.44 13.65
CA LEU A 229 7.86 4.05 14.84
C LEU A 229 8.43 2.65 14.60
N GLU A 230 9.71 2.45 14.93
CA GLU A 230 10.30 1.12 14.95
C GLU A 230 9.83 0.37 16.19
N VAL A 231 9.23 -0.80 15.99
CA VAL A 231 8.72 -1.65 17.09
C VAL A 231 9.10 -3.09 16.83
N ARG A 232 9.80 -3.68 17.77
CA ARG A 232 10.23 -5.08 17.72
C ARG A 232 9.50 -5.93 18.75
N ASN A 233 8.59 -6.78 18.28
CA ASN A 233 7.92 -7.77 19.12
C ASN A 233 7.59 -9.01 18.29
N ASN A 234 8.41 -10.06 18.39
CA ASN A 234 8.26 -11.26 17.56
C ASN A 234 6.96 -12.02 17.86
N LYS A 235 6.52 -12.07 19.11
CA LYS A 235 5.28 -12.76 19.49
C LYS A 235 4.04 -12.12 18.85
N ILE A 236 3.99 -10.79 18.83
CA ILE A 236 2.90 -10.05 18.19
C ILE A 236 3.02 -10.12 16.67
N ARG A 237 4.23 -10.09 16.13
CA ARG A 237 4.48 -10.24 14.70
C ARG A 237 3.93 -11.56 14.17
N GLU A 238 4.20 -12.68 14.84
CA GLU A 238 3.65 -13.98 14.46
C GLU A 238 2.12 -14.00 14.46
N LYS A 239 1.49 -13.44 15.50
CA LYS A 239 0.03 -13.31 15.55
C LYS A 239 -0.51 -12.41 14.43
N LEU A 240 0.14 -11.27 14.18
CA LEU A 240 -0.26 -10.33 13.14
C LEU A 240 -0.22 -10.97 11.76
N TYR A 241 0.80 -11.74 11.45
CA TYR A 241 0.98 -12.36 10.14
C TYR A 241 -0.12 -13.37 9.80
N MET A 242 -0.56 -14.14 10.78
CA MET A 242 -1.64 -15.12 10.63
C MET A 242 -3.04 -14.50 10.69
N ARG A 243 -3.10 -13.21 10.91
CA ARG A 243 -4.34 -12.47 11.10
C ARG A 243 -5.09 -12.27 9.80
N GLY A 244 -6.38 -12.57 9.83
CA GLY A 244 -7.30 -12.24 8.74
C GLY A 244 -7.54 -10.73 8.64
N CYS A 245 -7.75 -10.26 7.43
CA CYS A 245 -8.09 -8.86 7.16
C CYS A 245 -9.58 -8.63 7.45
N LYS A 246 -9.89 -7.75 8.41
CA LYS A 246 -11.25 -7.34 8.79
C LYS A 246 -11.49 -5.88 8.44
N SER A 247 -12.73 -5.41 8.51
CA SER A 247 -13.01 -3.99 8.33
C SER A 247 -12.48 -3.17 9.50
N LEU A 248 -12.18 -1.90 9.27
CA LEU A 248 -11.71 -0.98 10.32
C LEU A 248 -12.69 -0.91 11.50
N PHE A 249 -13.98 -0.82 11.19
CA PHE A 249 -15.01 -0.69 12.22
C PHE A 249 -15.17 -1.98 13.05
N GLU A 250 -15.05 -3.14 12.40
CA GLU A 250 -15.01 -4.43 13.08
C GLU A 250 -13.76 -4.57 13.96
N GLU A 251 -12.60 -4.13 13.46
CA GLU A 251 -11.33 -4.14 14.17
C GLU A 251 -11.38 -3.33 15.47
N ILE A 252 -12.08 -2.18 15.45
CA ILE A 252 -12.17 -1.23 16.57
C ILE A 252 -13.44 -1.47 17.41
N GLY A 253 -14.41 -2.27 16.91
CA GLY A 253 -15.67 -2.55 17.60
C GLY A 253 -16.58 -1.32 17.69
N ILE A 254 -16.65 -0.53 16.61
CA ILE A 254 -17.52 0.65 16.47
C ILE A 254 -18.50 0.43 15.33
N ASP A 255 -19.76 0.77 15.54
CA ASP A 255 -20.81 0.75 14.53
C ASP A 255 -20.80 2.05 13.71
N PRO A 256 -20.43 2.02 12.41
CA PRO A 256 -20.36 3.21 11.58
C PRO A 256 -21.72 3.84 11.26
N THR A 257 -22.84 3.20 11.59
CA THR A 257 -24.20 3.73 11.36
C THR A 257 -24.66 4.65 12.49
N LYS A 258 -23.95 4.65 13.61
CA LYS A 258 -24.23 5.45 14.81
C LYS A 258 -23.21 6.60 14.97
N GLN A 259 -23.48 7.48 15.91
CA GLN A 259 -22.52 8.52 16.29
C GLN A 259 -21.27 7.88 16.92
N ILE A 260 -20.10 8.12 16.34
CA ILE A 260 -18.85 7.48 16.75
C ILE A 260 -18.51 7.77 18.22
N ARG A 261 -18.62 9.04 18.63
CA ARG A 261 -18.22 9.49 19.97
C ARG A 261 -19.16 9.08 21.10
N GLU A 262 -20.36 8.60 20.79
CA GLU A 262 -21.30 8.05 21.76
C GLU A 262 -21.03 6.57 22.05
N GLN A 263 -20.08 5.95 21.33
CA GLN A 263 -19.73 4.54 21.48
C GLN A 263 -18.41 4.37 22.21
N GLU A 264 -18.32 3.35 23.06
CA GLU A 264 -17.04 2.95 23.66
C GLU A 264 -16.31 2.02 22.67
N PRO A 265 -15.08 2.36 22.22
CA PRO A 265 -14.29 1.47 21.38
C PRO A 265 -14.02 0.14 22.08
N LYS A 266 -14.25 -0.97 21.39
CA LYS A 266 -13.99 -2.33 21.86
C LYS A 266 -13.13 -3.05 20.82
N PRO A 267 -11.86 -2.66 20.69
CA PRO A 267 -10.98 -3.28 19.69
C PRO A 267 -10.87 -4.78 19.94
N LEU A 268 -10.75 -5.55 18.86
CA LEU A 268 -10.49 -6.98 18.95
C LEU A 268 -9.24 -7.24 19.81
N PRO A 269 -9.18 -8.33 20.58
CA PRO A 269 -8.08 -8.56 21.54
C PRO A 269 -6.68 -8.47 20.91
N ASP A 270 -6.51 -9.04 19.73
CA ASP A 270 -5.25 -9.00 18.98
C ASP A 270 -4.94 -7.62 18.39
N ARG A 271 -5.98 -6.85 18.01
CA ARG A 271 -5.85 -5.44 17.62
C ARG A 271 -5.41 -4.59 18.81
N ALA A 272 -6.06 -4.77 19.96
CA ALA A 272 -5.71 -4.06 21.18
C ALA A 272 -4.27 -4.37 21.63
N GLU A 273 -3.84 -5.63 21.52
CA GLU A 273 -2.47 -6.04 21.87
C GLU A 273 -1.43 -5.34 20.98
N LEU A 274 -1.68 -5.27 19.67
CA LEU A 274 -0.82 -4.55 18.72
C LEU A 274 -0.78 -3.04 19.01
N ASP A 275 -1.96 -2.42 19.12
CA ASP A 275 -2.05 -0.97 19.30
C ASP A 275 -1.49 -0.53 20.65
N ASN A 276 -1.67 -1.31 21.72
CA ASN A 276 -1.15 -0.99 23.05
C ASN A 276 0.38 -0.85 23.04
N ILE A 277 1.13 -1.70 22.35
CA ILE A 277 2.58 -1.55 22.25
C ILE A 277 2.95 -0.19 21.65
N ILE A 278 2.26 0.21 20.58
CA ILE A 278 2.53 1.48 19.91
C ILE A 278 2.13 2.66 20.82
N PHE A 279 0.99 2.54 21.50
CA PHE A 279 0.49 3.57 22.41
C PHE A 279 1.37 3.72 23.65
N ASP A 280 1.87 2.60 24.20
CA ASP A 280 2.78 2.58 25.36
C ASP A 280 4.11 3.25 25.00
N GLU A 281 4.68 2.94 23.82
CA GLU A 281 5.90 3.59 23.33
C GLU A 281 5.76 5.11 23.20
N LEU A 282 4.57 5.59 22.87
CA LEU A 282 4.26 7.02 22.78
C LEU A 282 3.78 7.64 24.11
N GLY A 283 3.57 6.82 25.14
CA GLY A 283 3.06 7.27 26.43
C GLY A 283 1.65 7.87 26.35
N LEU A 284 0.77 7.28 25.51
CA LEU A 284 -0.62 7.73 25.39
C LEU A 284 -1.46 7.28 26.59
N THR A 285 -2.22 8.22 27.17
CA THR A 285 -3.20 7.92 28.24
C THR A 285 -4.37 7.09 27.69
N LYS A 286 -5.21 6.56 28.58
CA LYS A 286 -6.42 5.81 28.18
C LYS A 286 -7.36 6.66 27.32
N GLU A 287 -7.54 7.93 27.70
CA GLU A 287 -8.39 8.89 26.99
C GLU A 287 -7.81 9.18 25.60
N GLU A 288 -6.50 9.38 25.48
CA GLU A 288 -5.84 9.62 24.21
C GLU A 288 -5.91 8.40 23.27
N ARG A 289 -5.79 7.17 23.81
CA ARG A 289 -5.95 5.94 23.01
C ARG A 289 -7.38 5.83 22.46
N LYS A 290 -8.37 6.14 23.28
CA LYS A 290 -9.77 6.18 22.88
C LYS A 290 -10.00 7.24 21.80
N GLU A 291 -9.41 8.41 21.95
CA GLU A 291 -9.47 9.48 20.97
C GLU A 291 -8.86 9.07 19.61
N VAL A 292 -7.76 8.28 19.58
CA VAL A 292 -7.20 7.72 18.34
C VAL A 292 -8.21 6.83 17.63
N TYR A 293 -8.90 5.94 18.35
CA TYR A 293 -9.91 5.07 17.77
C TYR A 293 -11.11 5.85 17.21
N TRP A 294 -11.61 6.83 17.94
CA TRP A 294 -12.68 7.68 17.46
C TRP A 294 -12.27 8.48 16.23
N ALA A 295 -11.12 9.13 16.29
CA ALA A 295 -10.63 9.97 15.21
C ALA A 295 -10.46 9.23 13.88
N VAL A 296 -9.91 8.02 13.90
CA VAL A 296 -9.77 7.22 12.67
C VAL A 296 -11.13 6.79 12.13
N CYS A 297 -12.05 6.37 13.01
CA CYS A 297 -13.41 5.99 12.61
C CYS A 297 -14.19 7.17 12.01
N GLU A 298 -14.12 8.36 12.61
CA GLU A 298 -14.75 9.57 12.10
C GLU A 298 -14.23 9.97 10.71
N LEU A 299 -12.91 9.98 10.53
CA LEU A 299 -12.30 10.31 9.24
C LEU A 299 -12.74 9.33 8.12
N VAL A 300 -12.84 8.05 8.43
CA VAL A 300 -13.29 7.04 7.47
C VAL A 300 -14.79 7.15 7.22
N GLN A 301 -15.60 7.26 8.27
CA GLN A 301 -17.06 7.43 8.15
C GLN A 301 -17.42 8.66 7.30
N GLN A 302 -16.81 9.81 7.58
CA GLN A 302 -17.04 11.05 6.82
C GLN A 302 -16.68 10.90 5.35
N ARG A 303 -15.58 10.19 5.05
CA ARG A 303 -15.15 9.94 3.68
C ARG A 303 -16.12 9.02 2.93
N LEU A 304 -16.59 7.95 3.56
CA LEU A 304 -17.52 6.99 2.97
C LEU A 304 -18.92 7.59 2.78
N SER A 305 -19.40 8.37 3.75
CA SER A 305 -20.72 9.06 3.69
C SER A 305 -20.79 10.05 2.55
N LYS A 306 -19.73 10.84 2.32
CA LYS A 306 -19.65 11.75 1.16
C LYS A 306 -19.76 11.02 -0.16
N ALA A 307 -19.20 9.82 -0.28
CA ALA A 307 -19.30 9.03 -1.50
C ALA A 307 -20.72 8.51 -1.76
N THR A 308 -21.45 8.19 -0.71
CA THR A 308 -22.85 7.72 -0.82
C THR A 308 -23.79 8.86 -1.21
N SER A 309 -23.56 10.07 -0.70
CA SER A 309 -24.37 11.25 -1.05
C SER A 309 -24.20 11.71 -2.50
N LEU A 310 -23.04 11.45 -3.12
CA LEU A 310 -22.77 11.80 -4.52
C LEU A 310 -23.32 10.77 -5.52
N LYS A 311 -23.81 9.62 -5.05
CA LYS A 311 -24.43 8.58 -5.88
C LYS A 311 -25.96 8.67 -5.95
N LYS A 312 -26.56 9.54 -5.13
CA LYS A 312 -27.98 9.93 -5.17
C LYS A 312 -28.13 11.17 -6.03
#